data_8f52f730b9d10161a15e71597a1c541b
#
_entry.id   8f52f730b9d10161a15e71597a1c541b
#
_cell.length_a   1.000
_cell.length_b   1.000
_cell.length_c   1.000
_cell.angle_alpha   90.00
_cell.angle_beta   90.00
_cell.angle_gamma   90.00
#
_symmetry.space_group_name_H-M   'P 1'
#
loop_
_entity.id
_entity.type
_entity.pdbx_description
1 polymer ?
#
loop_
_entity_poly.entity_id
_entity_poly.type
_entity_poly.pdbx_seq_one_letter_code
_entity_poly.pdbx_strand_id
1 'polypeptide(L)'
;MKEFQIRDNEAGQRFDKYLSKLLRNAPKSFFYKMLRKKNITLTGKKATGNEKLEAGDQVKLFLSDETFDKFSQQDKAARAVTTLDVLYEDADVLLINKPAGMLSQPDDTKEPSMVEYVIGYLLEKGELTEEDLRTFRPSVCNRLA
;
A
#
# COMPACT_ATOMS: atom_id res chain seq x y z
N MET A 1 -20.84 3.98 -2.77
CA MET A 1 -20.16 2.79 -3.32
C MET A 1 -18.79 3.19 -3.84
N LYS A 2 -17.77 2.45 -3.48
CA LYS A 2 -16.42 2.60 -4.04
C LYS A 2 -16.07 1.37 -4.88
N GLU A 3 -15.41 1.61 -5.99
CA GLU A 3 -15.00 0.55 -6.91
C GLU A 3 -13.51 0.68 -7.23
N PHE A 4 -12.81 -0.43 -7.17
CA PHE A 4 -11.37 -0.50 -7.45
C PHE A 4 -11.08 -1.63 -8.43
N GLN A 5 -10.21 -1.37 -9.40
CA GLN A 5 -9.70 -2.39 -10.29
C GLN A 5 -8.31 -2.83 -9.83
N ILE A 6 -8.10 -4.14 -9.76
CA ILE A 6 -6.79 -4.69 -9.36
C ILE A 6 -5.78 -4.47 -10.48
N ARG A 7 -4.69 -3.81 -10.14
CA ARG A 7 -3.57 -3.53 -11.05
C ARG A 7 -2.51 -4.64 -10.95
N ASP A 8 -1.58 -4.65 -11.88
CA ASP A 8 -0.52 -5.67 -11.94
C ASP A 8 0.31 -5.75 -10.65
N ASN A 9 0.60 -4.61 -10.01
CA ASN A 9 1.35 -4.57 -8.75
C ASN A 9 0.52 -5.01 -7.52
N GLU A 10 -0.78 -5.12 -7.66
CA GLU A 10 -1.72 -5.55 -6.61
C GLU A 10 -2.10 -7.02 -6.75
N ALA A 11 -1.92 -7.59 -7.93
CA ALA A 11 -2.24 -8.99 -8.24
C ALA A 11 -1.33 -9.97 -7.48
N GLY A 12 -1.84 -11.19 -7.26
CA GLY A 12 -1.07 -12.25 -6.61
C GLY A 12 -1.18 -12.28 -5.09
N GLN A 13 -1.75 -11.27 -4.45
CA GLN A 13 -2.00 -11.26 -3.01
C GLN A 13 -3.39 -11.79 -2.67
N ARG A 14 -3.59 -12.20 -1.42
CA ARG A 14 -4.91 -12.60 -0.94
C ARG A 14 -5.82 -11.38 -0.81
N PHE A 15 -7.11 -11.59 -1.07
CA PHE A 15 -8.11 -10.52 -1.00
C PHE A 15 -8.20 -9.88 0.40
N ASP A 16 -8.13 -10.67 1.47
CA ASP A 16 -8.12 -10.16 2.84
C ASP A 16 -6.91 -9.27 3.14
N LYS A 17 -5.74 -9.59 2.59
CA LYS A 17 -4.54 -8.75 2.70
C LYS A 17 -4.69 -7.43 1.94
N TYR A 18 -5.28 -7.47 0.76
CA TYR A 18 -5.58 -6.28 -0.02
C TYR A 18 -6.53 -5.35 0.76
N LEU A 19 -7.60 -5.91 1.32
CA LEU A 19 -8.55 -5.14 2.14
C LEU A 19 -7.90 -4.54 3.38
N SER A 20 -6.97 -5.25 4.01
CA SER A 20 -6.21 -4.74 5.14
C SER A 20 -5.33 -3.54 4.79
N LYS A 21 -4.85 -3.48 3.55
CA LYS A 21 -4.08 -2.33 3.05
C LYS A 21 -4.99 -1.14 2.70
N LEU A 22 -6.13 -1.44 2.08
CA LEU A 22 -7.09 -0.42 1.65
C LEU A 22 -7.82 0.22 2.83
N LEU A 23 -8.22 -0.59 3.80
CA LEU A 23 -8.95 -0.18 5.01
C LEU A 23 -8.08 -0.47 6.25
N ARG A 24 -7.00 0.26 6.40
CA ARG A 24 -5.95 0.02 7.41
C ARG A 24 -6.45 0.02 8.84
N ASN A 25 -7.39 0.91 9.14
CA ASN A 25 -7.89 1.11 10.49
C ASN A 25 -9.06 0.18 10.84
N ALA A 26 -9.51 -0.66 9.89
CA ALA A 26 -10.57 -1.61 10.15
C ALA A 26 -10.02 -2.91 10.73
N PRO A 27 -10.70 -3.49 11.74
CA PRO A 27 -10.33 -4.80 12.25
C PRO A 27 -10.64 -5.91 11.22
N LYS A 28 -9.91 -7.02 11.28
CA LYS A 28 -10.12 -8.16 10.37
C LYS A 28 -11.55 -8.69 10.42
N SER A 29 -12.16 -8.71 11.61
CA SER A 29 -13.55 -9.13 11.80
C SER A 29 -14.54 -8.30 10.96
N PHE A 30 -14.24 -7.02 10.74
CA PHE A 30 -15.04 -6.14 9.91
C PHE A 30 -15.05 -6.62 8.45
N PHE A 31 -13.90 -6.98 7.89
CA PHE A 31 -13.81 -7.47 6.52
C PHE A 31 -14.65 -8.72 6.31
N TYR A 32 -14.53 -9.71 7.18
CA TYR A 32 -15.28 -10.96 7.07
C TYR A 32 -16.78 -10.76 7.24
N LYS A 33 -17.18 -9.84 8.12
CA LYS A 33 -18.59 -9.45 8.27
C LYS A 33 -19.14 -8.82 6.98
N MET A 34 -18.37 -7.91 6.38
CA MET A 34 -18.77 -7.24 5.13
C MET A 34 -18.80 -8.21 3.93
N LEU A 35 -17.85 -9.13 3.87
CA LEU A 35 -17.81 -10.17 2.84
C LEU A 35 -19.03 -11.10 2.95
N ARG A 36 -19.39 -11.52 4.16
CA ARG A 36 -20.58 -12.37 4.39
C ARG A 36 -21.88 -11.68 3.98
N LYS A 37 -21.98 -10.37 4.26
CA LYS A 37 -23.16 -9.56 3.92
C LYS A 37 -23.20 -9.12 2.45
N LYS A 38 -22.21 -9.48 1.65
CA LYS A 38 -22.01 -9.02 0.27
C LYS A 38 -21.86 -7.49 0.14
N ASN A 39 -21.46 -6.81 1.20
CA ASN A 39 -21.11 -5.40 1.16
C ASN A 39 -19.72 -5.16 0.56
N ILE A 40 -18.90 -6.20 0.48
CA ILE A 40 -17.66 -6.25 -0.28
C ILE A 40 -17.75 -7.44 -1.23
N THR A 41 -17.55 -7.19 -2.51
CA THR A 41 -17.61 -8.21 -3.56
C THR A 41 -16.36 -8.19 -4.42
N LEU A 42 -16.03 -9.34 -5.00
CA LEU A 42 -14.93 -9.50 -5.94
C LEU A 42 -15.49 -9.93 -7.30
N THR A 43 -15.26 -9.11 -8.32
CA THR A 43 -15.73 -9.35 -9.69
C THR A 43 -17.25 -9.67 -9.74
N GLY A 44 -18.04 -8.91 -8.95
CA GLY A 44 -19.48 -9.06 -8.85
C GLY A 44 -19.98 -10.28 -8.08
N LYS A 45 -19.08 -11.07 -7.49
CA LYS A 45 -19.41 -12.30 -6.76
C LYS A 45 -19.11 -12.16 -5.27
N LYS A 46 -19.83 -12.97 -4.49
CA LYS A 46 -19.52 -13.10 -3.07
C LYS A 46 -18.14 -13.70 -2.89
N ALA A 47 -17.34 -13.11 -2.02
CA ALA A 47 -15.99 -13.55 -1.70
C ALA A 47 -15.87 -13.95 -0.23
N THR A 48 -14.85 -14.77 0.09
CA THR A 48 -14.56 -15.23 1.45
C THR A 48 -13.35 -14.53 2.08
N GLY A 49 -12.53 -13.87 1.26
CA GLY A 49 -11.28 -13.21 1.66
C GLY A 49 -10.02 -14.04 1.37
N ASN A 50 -10.18 -15.31 1.04
CA ASN A 50 -9.05 -16.22 0.75
C ASN A 50 -8.62 -16.22 -0.72
N GLU A 51 -9.39 -15.56 -1.58
CA GLU A 51 -9.15 -15.52 -3.01
C GLU A 51 -7.82 -14.84 -3.32
N LYS A 52 -7.08 -15.40 -4.25
CA LYS A 52 -5.90 -14.77 -4.82
C LYS A 52 -6.33 -13.79 -5.91
N LEU A 53 -5.97 -12.53 -5.75
CA LEU A 53 -6.33 -11.50 -6.71
C LEU A 53 -5.55 -11.62 -8.01
N GLU A 54 -6.25 -11.37 -9.11
CA GLU A 54 -5.69 -11.33 -10.46
C GLU A 54 -5.81 -9.91 -11.02
N ALA A 55 -4.89 -9.53 -11.90
CA ALA A 55 -4.96 -8.24 -12.58
C ALA A 55 -6.26 -8.14 -13.38
N GLY A 56 -6.96 -7.01 -13.24
CA GLY A 56 -8.26 -6.79 -13.87
C GLY A 56 -9.47 -7.15 -13.01
N ASP A 57 -9.30 -7.84 -11.88
CA ASP A 57 -10.39 -8.09 -10.93
C ASP A 57 -10.98 -6.76 -10.43
N GLN A 58 -12.29 -6.76 -10.21
CA GLN A 58 -13.00 -5.59 -9.67
C GLN A 58 -13.43 -5.81 -8.23
N VAL A 59 -13.06 -4.88 -7.37
CA VAL A 59 -13.46 -4.86 -5.97
C VAL A 59 -14.51 -3.78 -5.78
N LYS A 60 -15.70 -4.16 -5.31
CA LYS A 60 -16.77 -3.21 -4.99
C LYS A 60 -17.03 -3.20 -3.50
N LEU A 61 -17.05 -1.98 -2.94
CA LEU A 61 -17.29 -1.72 -1.54
C LEU A 61 -18.63 -0.95 -1.40
N PHE A 62 -19.64 -1.63 -0.91
CA PHE A 62 -20.94 -1.01 -0.61
C PHE A 62 -20.93 -0.48 0.83
N LEU A 63 -20.07 0.50 1.07
CA LEU A 63 -19.92 1.17 2.35
C LEU A 63 -20.29 2.64 2.20
N SER A 64 -20.75 3.27 3.30
CA SER A 64 -20.92 4.71 3.31
C SER A 64 -19.57 5.41 3.18
N ASP A 65 -19.58 6.61 2.61
CA ASP A 65 -18.35 7.40 2.45
C ASP A 65 -17.69 7.67 3.82
N GLU A 66 -18.48 7.95 4.86
CA GLU A 66 -17.98 8.12 6.22
C GLU A 66 -17.24 6.88 6.75
N THR A 67 -17.82 5.70 6.56
CA THR A 67 -17.21 4.44 6.99
C THR A 67 -15.93 4.16 6.22
N PHE A 68 -15.95 4.37 4.92
CA PHE A 68 -14.76 4.22 4.08
C PHE A 68 -13.66 5.17 4.51
N ASP A 69 -13.95 6.45 4.67
CA ASP A 69 -12.97 7.47 5.05
C ASP A 69 -12.40 7.18 6.45
N LYS A 70 -13.25 6.80 7.40
CA LYS A 70 -12.81 6.42 8.75
C LYS A 70 -11.76 5.32 8.76
N PHE A 71 -11.96 4.28 7.95
CA PHE A 71 -11.08 3.12 7.93
C PHE A 71 -9.94 3.22 6.91
N SER A 72 -10.06 4.09 5.92
CA SER A 72 -9.03 4.31 4.90
C SER A 72 -8.11 5.50 5.19
N GLN A 73 -8.30 6.18 6.34
CA GLN A 73 -7.39 7.27 6.74
C GLN A 73 -5.96 6.76 6.74
N GLN A 74 -5.17 7.33 5.86
CA GLN A 74 -3.74 7.15 5.88
C GLN A 74 -3.15 8.12 6.90
N ASP A 75 -2.34 7.60 7.80
CA ASP A 75 -1.27 8.44 8.32
C ASP A 75 -0.51 8.93 7.10
N LYS A 76 -0.41 10.24 6.94
CA LYS A 76 0.38 10.82 5.85
C LYS A 76 1.72 10.10 5.86
N ALA A 77 2.00 9.37 4.80
CA ALA A 77 3.28 8.68 4.69
C ALA A 77 4.37 9.70 5.02
N ALA A 78 5.14 9.41 6.06
CA ALA A 78 6.17 10.33 6.50
C ALA A 78 7.10 10.57 5.31
N ARG A 79 7.06 11.78 4.77
CA ARG A 79 7.93 12.18 3.69
C ARG A 79 9.18 12.75 4.31
N ALA A 80 10.30 12.21 3.95
CA ALA A 80 11.58 12.82 4.25
C ALA A 80 12.20 13.32 2.95
N VAL A 81 12.76 14.51 2.99
CA VAL A 81 13.42 15.11 1.84
C VAL A 81 14.91 15.07 2.06
N THR A 82 15.62 14.38 1.21
CA THR A 82 17.08 14.40 1.14
C THR A 82 17.54 14.10 -0.27
N THR A 83 18.76 14.48 -0.58
CA THR A 83 19.42 14.07 -1.82
C THR A 83 19.85 12.62 -1.68
N LEU A 84 19.27 11.73 -2.49
CA LEU A 84 19.65 10.33 -2.53
C LEU A 84 20.85 10.13 -3.46
N ASP A 85 21.81 9.34 -3.04
CA ASP A 85 22.92 8.89 -3.89
C ASP A 85 22.44 7.67 -4.71
N VAL A 86 21.84 7.94 -5.86
CA VAL A 86 21.28 6.92 -6.75
C VAL A 86 22.39 6.40 -7.66
N LEU A 87 22.69 5.10 -7.51
CA LEU A 87 23.70 4.42 -8.33
C LEU A 87 23.14 3.92 -9.65
N TYR A 88 21.88 3.48 -9.65
CA TYR A 88 21.17 2.98 -10.83
C TYR A 88 19.67 3.10 -10.62
N GLU A 89 18.95 3.38 -11.68
CA GLU A 89 17.48 3.47 -11.65
C GLU A 89 16.90 3.04 -13.00
N ASP A 90 15.87 2.20 -12.93
CA ASP A 90 15.04 1.87 -14.09
C ASP A 90 13.55 1.82 -13.65
N ALA A 91 12.67 1.30 -14.50
CA ALA A 91 11.23 1.23 -14.21
C ALA A 91 10.88 0.31 -13.03
N ASP A 92 11.75 -0.64 -12.69
CA ASP A 92 11.46 -1.70 -11.71
C ASP A 92 12.37 -1.64 -10.47
N VAL A 93 13.57 -1.09 -10.60
CA VAL A 93 14.62 -1.16 -9.58
C VAL A 93 15.27 0.20 -9.35
N LEU A 94 15.52 0.50 -8.09
CA LEU A 94 16.28 1.67 -7.65
C LEU A 94 17.42 1.20 -6.74
N LEU A 95 18.66 1.44 -7.16
CA LEU A 95 19.87 1.15 -6.37
C LEU A 95 20.41 2.42 -5.74
N ILE A 96 20.49 2.44 -4.43
CA ILE A 96 20.91 3.61 -3.65
C ILE A 96 22.09 3.24 -2.77
N ASN A 97 23.09 4.12 -2.74
CA ASN A 97 24.16 4.05 -1.76
C ASN A 97 23.66 4.66 -0.44
N LYS A 98 23.28 3.80 0.51
CA LYS A 98 22.75 4.23 1.80
C LYS A 98 23.87 4.76 2.67
N PRO A 99 23.74 5.97 3.24
CA PRO A 99 24.72 6.48 4.22
C PRO A 99 24.76 5.60 5.47
N ALA A 100 25.93 5.47 6.07
CA ALA A 100 26.07 4.81 7.36
C ALA A 100 25.23 5.53 8.43
N GLY A 101 24.63 4.76 9.33
CA GLY A 101 23.80 5.30 10.41
C GLY A 101 22.35 5.59 10.03
N MET A 102 21.99 5.51 8.73
CA MET A 102 20.59 5.66 8.31
C MET A 102 19.84 4.32 8.43
N LEU A 103 18.64 4.38 8.97
CA LEU A 103 17.75 3.21 9.02
C LEU A 103 17.32 2.78 7.62
N SER A 104 17.28 1.48 7.37
CA SER A 104 16.76 0.94 6.11
C SER A 104 15.24 0.91 6.08
N GLN A 105 14.61 0.60 7.20
CA GLN A 105 13.16 0.54 7.37
C GLN A 105 12.75 1.30 8.64
N PRO A 106 11.48 1.76 8.71
CA PRO A 106 10.97 2.41 9.91
C PRO A 106 11.07 1.50 11.14
N ASP A 107 11.41 2.09 12.27
CA ASP A 107 11.39 1.44 13.59
C ASP A 107 10.61 2.30 14.59
N ASP A 108 10.73 2.01 15.88
CA ASP A 108 10.05 2.75 16.94
C ASP A 108 10.64 4.16 17.16
N THR A 109 11.78 4.47 16.55
CA THR A 109 12.33 5.81 16.58
C THR A 109 11.57 6.71 15.59
N LYS A 110 11.57 8.01 15.84
CA LYS A 110 10.94 8.99 14.93
C LYS A 110 11.86 9.43 13.80
N GLU A 111 13.01 8.77 13.66
CA GLU A 111 13.98 9.10 12.61
C GLU A 111 13.52 8.56 11.26
N PRO A 112 13.64 9.34 10.17
CA PRO A 112 13.33 8.86 8.84
C PRO A 112 14.25 7.71 8.42
N SER A 113 13.67 6.70 7.78
CA SER A 113 14.42 5.59 7.19
C SER A 113 14.60 5.78 5.68
N MET A 114 15.39 4.90 5.07
CA MET A 114 15.56 4.90 3.61
C MET A 114 14.21 4.77 2.88
N VAL A 115 13.26 4.00 3.44
CA VAL A 115 11.92 3.83 2.84
C VAL A 115 11.19 5.17 2.73
N GLU A 116 11.19 6.02 3.76
CA GLU A 116 10.54 7.32 3.71
C GLU A 116 11.21 8.25 2.69
N TYR A 117 12.53 8.23 2.60
CA TYR A 117 13.27 9.01 1.60
C TYR A 117 12.97 8.57 0.18
N VAL A 118 12.88 7.26 -0.06
CA VAL A 118 12.51 6.70 -1.38
C VAL A 118 11.09 7.08 -1.75
N ILE A 119 10.15 7.01 -0.82
CA ILE A 119 8.76 7.44 -1.05
C ILE A 119 8.73 8.91 -1.45
N GLY A 120 9.42 9.79 -0.72
CA GLY A 120 9.52 11.21 -1.05
C GLY A 120 10.11 11.46 -2.43
N TYR A 121 11.19 10.76 -2.76
CA TYR A 121 11.84 10.84 -4.06
C TYR A 121 10.92 10.46 -5.22
N LEU A 122 10.22 9.32 -5.10
CA LEU A 122 9.32 8.85 -6.14
C LEU A 122 8.07 9.74 -6.29
N LEU A 123 7.57 10.30 -5.20
CA LEU A 123 6.48 11.27 -5.25
C LEU A 123 6.88 12.56 -5.97
N GLU A 124 8.07 13.09 -5.71
CA GLU A 124 8.58 14.27 -6.42
C GLU A 124 8.78 14.03 -7.92
N LYS A 125 9.24 12.84 -8.30
CA LYS A 125 9.38 12.47 -9.72
C LYS A 125 8.06 12.22 -10.43
N GLY A 126 6.96 12.05 -9.69
CA GLY A 126 5.66 11.72 -10.25
C GLY A 126 5.51 10.26 -10.67
N GLU A 127 6.45 9.38 -10.32
CA GLU A 127 6.37 7.93 -10.59
C GLU A 127 5.47 7.21 -9.59
N LEU A 128 5.18 7.83 -8.45
CA LEU A 128 4.32 7.32 -7.40
C LEU A 128 3.35 8.41 -6.97
N THR A 129 2.09 8.05 -6.74
CA THR A 129 1.08 8.96 -6.20
C THR A 129 0.66 8.55 -4.80
N GLU A 130 0.02 9.46 -4.05
CA GLU A 130 -0.52 9.13 -2.73
C GLU A 130 -1.59 8.06 -2.79
N GLU A 131 -2.34 8.01 -3.89
CA GLU A 131 -3.32 6.96 -4.13
C GLU A 131 -2.66 5.59 -4.30
N ASP A 132 -1.53 5.52 -5.01
CA ASP A 132 -0.74 4.30 -5.16
C ASP A 132 -0.27 3.76 -3.81
N LEU A 133 0.09 4.64 -2.88
CA LEU A 133 0.54 4.27 -1.53
C LEU A 133 -0.54 3.61 -0.67
N ARG A 134 -1.80 3.69 -1.06
CA ARG A 134 -2.89 3.02 -0.33
C ARG A 134 -2.76 1.50 -0.36
N THR A 135 -2.32 0.96 -1.48
CA THR A 135 -2.26 -0.48 -1.72
C THR A 135 -0.86 -0.99 -2.01
N PHE A 136 0.07 -0.11 -2.33
CA PHE A 136 1.46 -0.44 -2.63
C PHE A 136 2.40 0.52 -1.92
N ARG A 137 3.42 -0.01 -1.24
CA ARG A 137 4.52 0.78 -0.68
C ARG A 137 5.85 0.20 -1.14
N PRO A 138 6.77 1.05 -1.61
CA PRO A 138 8.14 0.61 -1.86
C PRO A 138 8.75 0.00 -0.61
N SER A 139 9.56 -1.01 -0.79
CA SER A 139 10.29 -1.65 0.29
C SER A 139 11.74 -1.88 -0.11
N VAL A 140 12.60 -2.04 0.88
CA VAL A 140 13.99 -2.42 0.65
C VAL A 140 14.12 -3.95 0.57
N CYS A 141 15.00 -4.42 -0.31
CA CYS A 141 15.24 -5.86 -0.47
C CYS A 141 16.22 -6.41 0.56
N ASN A 142 17.07 -5.56 1.11
CA ASN A 142 18.07 -5.92 2.11
C ASN A 142 18.21 -4.82 3.15
N ARG A 143 18.72 -5.20 4.31
CA ARG A 143 19.02 -4.27 5.40
C ARG A 143 20.52 -4.32 5.67
N LEU A 144 21.16 -3.17 5.51
CA LEU A 144 22.54 -2.96 5.92
C LEU A 144 22.56 -2.20 7.24
N ALA A 145 23.26 -2.76 8.19
CA ALA A 145 23.45 -2.10 9.49
C ALA A 145 24.35 -0.87 9.39
#